data_3c194bed05cb6444a6cc245113fc9472
#
_entry.id   3c194bed05cb6444a6cc245113fc9472
#
_cell.length_a   1.000
_cell.length_b   1.000
_cell.length_c   1.000
_cell.angle_alpha   90.00
_cell.angle_beta   90.00
_cell.angle_gamma   90.00
#
_symmetry.space_group_name_H-M   'P 1'
#
loop_
_entity.id
_entity.type
_entity.pdbx_description
1 polymer ?
#
loop_
_entity_poly.entity_id
_entity_poly.type
_entity_poly.pdbx_seq_one_letter_code
_entity_poly.pdbx_strand_id
1 'polypeptide(L)'
;MMEELNAIKGLIDNEEIKSAIDALDRLIESNPDCDEAYYLRGNAYRKQGNWQMAINNYLSAIELNPQSPALEAKKMIMDILNFYNKDMYNQ
;
A
#
# COMPACT_ATOMS: atom_id res chain seq x y z
N MET A 1 17.60 6.10 -4.26
CA MET A 1 16.23 5.55 -4.06
C MET A 1 15.84 5.45 -2.59
N MET A 2 16.73 4.99 -1.73
CA MET A 2 16.43 4.88 -0.30
C MET A 2 16.01 6.22 0.32
N GLU A 3 16.69 7.30 -0.04
CA GLU A 3 16.38 8.62 0.48
C GLU A 3 14.99 9.08 0.05
N GLU A 4 14.63 8.80 -1.19
CA GLU A 4 13.30 9.13 -1.71
C GLU A 4 12.20 8.37 -0.97
N LEU A 5 12.43 7.08 -0.74
CA LEU A 5 11.47 6.24 -0.01
C LEU A 5 11.29 6.75 1.42
N ASN A 6 12.39 7.12 2.09
CA ASN A 6 12.32 7.65 3.44
C ASN A 6 11.56 8.97 3.49
N ALA A 7 11.79 9.85 2.52
CA ALA A 7 11.07 11.11 2.43
C ALA A 7 9.57 10.86 2.23
N ILE A 8 9.22 9.89 1.40
CA ILE A 8 7.82 9.55 1.14
C ILE A 8 7.16 8.96 2.38
N LYS A 9 7.88 8.13 3.15
CA LYS A 9 7.38 7.63 4.44
C LYS A 9 7.01 8.79 5.36
N GLY A 10 7.87 9.82 5.38
CA GLY A 10 7.61 11.01 6.17
C GLY A 10 6.35 11.73 5.72
N LEU A 11 6.12 11.83 4.41
CA LEU A 11 4.89 12.44 3.90
C LEU A 11 3.66 11.68 4.37
N ILE A 12 3.71 10.35 4.31
CA ILE A 12 2.57 9.52 4.76
C ILE A 12 2.34 9.71 6.26
N ASP A 13 3.41 9.70 7.06
CA ASP A 13 3.31 9.86 8.51
C ASP A 13 2.75 11.23 8.88
N ASN A 14 3.02 12.25 8.08
CA ASN A 14 2.52 13.60 8.29
C ASN A 14 1.16 13.84 7.64
N GLU A 15 0.51 12.81 7.15
CA GLU A 15 -0.83 12.87 6.54
C GLU A 15 -0.84 13.64 5.22
N GLU A 16 0.31 13.86 4.58
CA GLU A 16 0.41 14.48 3.27
C GLU A 16 0.26 13.40 2.20
N ILE A 17 -0.91 12.77 2.18
CA ILE A 17 -1.13 11.56 1.41
C ILE A 17 -1.10 11.80 -0.10
N LYS A 18 -1.74 12.88 -0.56
CA LYS A 18 -1.74 13.18 -1.99
C LYS A 18 -0.32 13.38 -2.52
N SER A 19 0.49 14.14 -1.78
CA SER A 19 1.89 14.36 -2.15
C SER A 19 2.68 13.06 -2.17
N ALA A 20 2.41 12.18 -1.21
CA ALA A 20 3.07 10.88 -1.13
C ALA A 20 2.70 10.03 -2.35
N ILE A 21 1.42 9.96 -2.70
CA ILE A 21 0.96 9.18 -3.84
C ILE A 21 1.57 9.72 -5.15
N ASP A 22 1.57 11.05 -5.33
CA ASP A 22 2.16 11.65 -6.52
C ASP A 22 3.64 11.30 -6.65
N ALA A 23 4.37 11.36 -5.53
CA ALA A 23 5.80 11.02 -5.53
C ALA A 23 6.01 9.52 -5.83
N LEU A 24 5.15 8.66 -5.27
CA LEU A 24 5.23 7.22 -5.53
C LEU A 24 4.88 6.88 -6.97
N ASP A 25 3.90 7.57 -7.54
CA ASP A 25 3.54 7.36 -8.94
C ASP A 25 4.74 7.62 -9.85
N ARG A 26 5.47 8.71 -9.59
CA ARG A 26 6.67 9.05 -10.36
C ARG A 26 7.78 8.03 -10.13
N LEU A 27 7.96 7.61 -8.89
CA LEU A 27 9.00 6.65 -8.55
C LEU A 27 8.75 5.30 -9.23
N ILE A 28 7.51 4.83 -9.21
CA ILE A 28 7.13 3.56 -9.83
C ILE A 28 7.27 3.64 -11.35
N GLU A 29 6.94 4.78 -11.94
CA GLU A 29 7.11 4.96 -13.38
C GLU A 29 8.56 4.75 -13.80
N SER A 30 9.50 5.26 -12.98
CA SER A 30 10.93 5.12 -13.25
C SER A 30 11.49 3.76 -12.78
N ASN A 31 10.86 3.15 -11.79
CA ASN A 31 11.33 1.91 -11.18
C ASN A 31 10.16 0.96 -10.96
N PRO A 32 9.64 0.33 -12.04
CA PRO A 32 8.42 -0.48 -11.94
C PRO A 32 8.58 -1.78 -11.15
N ASP A 33 9.81 -2.15 -10.82
CA ASP A 33 10.10 -3.36 -10.02
C ASP A 33 10.45 -3.05 -8.56
N CYS A 34 10.19 -1.82 -8.11
CA CYS A 34 10.45 -1.44 -6.72
C CYS A 34 9.28 -1.84 -5.82
N ASP A 35 9.37 -3.00 -5.18
CA ASP A 35 8.31 -3.51 -4.33
C ASP A 35 8.00 -2.57 -3.16
N GLU A 36 9.02 -1.92 -2.59
CA GLU A 36 8.81 -1.00 -1.47
C GLU A 36 7.93 0.18 -1.88
N ALA A 37 8.06 0.66 -3.11
CA ALA A 37 7.23 1.76 -3.60
C ALA A 37 5.76 1.37 -3.65
N TYR A 38 5.47 0.15 -4.12
CA TYR A 38 4.09 -0.35 -4.13
C TYR A 38 3.56 -0.54 -2.71
N TYR A 39 4.40 -1.06 -1.82
CA TYR A 39 4.01 -1.21 -0.42
C TYR A 39 3.63 0.13 0.20
N LEU A 40 4.46 1.15 -0.01
CA LEU A 40 4.19 2.49 0.51
C LEU A 40 2.94 3.11 -0.12
N ARG A 41 2.74 2.89 -1.43
CA ARG A 41 1.54 3.40 -2.08
C ARG A 41 0.30 2.72 -1.52
N GLY A 42 0.38 1.43 -1.24
CA GLY A 42 -0.69 0.72 -0.55
C GLY A 42 -0.99 1.34 0.81
N ASN A 43 0.06 1.66 1.58
CA ASN A 43 -0.12 2.31 2.88
C ASN A 43 -0.78 3.69 2.74
N ALA A 44 -0.42 4.44 1.71
CA ALA A 44 -1.01 5.76 1.47
C ALA A 44 -2.51 5.63 1.15
N TYR A 45 -2.88 4.71 0.28
CA TYR A 45 -4.29 4.48 -0.03
C TYR A 45 -5.05 3.97 1.18
N ARG A 46 -4.43 3.12 2.00
CA ARG A 46 -5.07 2.63 3.22
C ARG A 46 -5.42 3.80 4.15
N LYS A 47 -4.52 4.75 4.28
CA LYS A 47 -4.77 5.93 5.12
C LYS A 47 -5.90 6.79 4.57
N GLN A 48 -6.13 6.76 3.27
CA GLN A 48 -7.29 7.43 2.67
C GLN A 48 -8.59 6.66 2.84
N GLY A 49 -8.51 5.43 3.33
CA GLY A 49 -9.67 4.56 3.41
C GLY A 49 -10.00 3.89 2.08
N ASN A 50 -9.12 3.99 1.10
CA ASN A 50 -9.33 3.35 -0.20
C ASN A 50 -8.76 1.93 -0.14
N TRP A 51 -9.56 1.02 0.41
CA TRP A 51 -9.14 -0.35 0.68
C TRP A 51 -8.82 -1.13 -0.58
N GLN A 52 -9.60 -0.90 -1.66
CA GLN A 52 -9.39 -1.60 -2.91
C GLN A 52 -8.03 -1.27 -3.52
N MET A 53 -7.68 0.01 -3.56
CA MET A 53 -6.40 0.43 -4.10
C MET A 53 -5.25 -0.01 -3.20
N ALA A 54 -5.46 -0.01 -1.88
CA ALA A 54 -4.44 -0.50 -0.95
C ALA A 54 -4.13 -1.96 -1.22
N ILE A 55 -5.16 -2.81 -1.35
CA ILE A 55 -4.98 -4.24 -1.62
C ILE A 55 -4.27 -4.44 -2.96
N ASN A 56 -4.69 -3.72 -4.00
CA ASN A 56 -4.08 -3.83 -5.32
C ASN A 56 -2.58 -3.55 -5.29
N ASN A 57 -2.19 -2.51 -4.54
CA ASN A 57 -0.78 -2.15 -4.43
C ASN A 57 0.01 -3.16 -3.58
N TYR A 58 -0.60 -3.67 -2.52
CA TYR A 58 0.04 -4.72 -1.72
C TYR A 58 0.25 -5.99 -2.56
N LEU A 59 -0.72 -6.35 -3.40
CA LEU A 59 -0.57 -7.50 -4.28
C LEU A 59 0.59 -7.30 -5.26
N SER A 60 0.74 -6.10 -5.82
CA SER A 60 1.87 -5.80 -6.70
C SER A 60 3.20 -5.94 -5.97
N ALA A 61 3.28 -5.44 -4.73
CA ALA A 61 4.50 -5.56 -3.95
C ALA A 61 4.85 -7.02 -3.66
N ILE A 62 3.85 -7.83 -3.30
CA ILE A 62 4.04 -9.26 -2.99
C ILE A 62 4.48 -10.02 -4.24
N GLU A 63 3.91 -9.70 -5.39
CA GLU A 63 4.28 -10.34 -6.65
C GLU A 63 5.76 -10.09 -6.97
N LEU A 64 6.23 -8.86 -6.70
CA LEU A 64 7.63 -8.51 -6.93
C LEU A 64 8.55 -9.09 -5.86
N ASN A 65 8.07 -9.17 -4.63
CA ASN A 65 8.86 -9.66 -3.50
C ASN A 65 7.96 -10.40 -2.51
N PRO A 66 7.94 -11.74 -2.55
CA PRO A 66 7.12 -12.52 -1.61
C PRO A 66 7.46 -12.29 -0.13
N GLN A 67 8.62 -11.70 0.16
CA GLN A 67 9.03 -11.37 1.53
C GLN A 67 8.62 -9.96 1.93
N SER A 68 7.89 -9.25 1.07
CA SER A 68 7.47 -7.88 1.36
C SER A 68 6.56 -7.83 2.59
N PRO A 69 6.71 -6.79 3.44
CA PRO A 69 5.77 -6.56 4.54
C PRO A 69 4.34 -6.30 4.06
N ALA A 70 4.15 -6.10 2.75
CA ALA A 70 2.82 -5.96 2.18
C ALA A 70 1.95 -7.19 2.43
N LEU A 71 2.56 -8.37 2.59
CA LEU A 71 1.79 -9.59 2.88
C LEU A 71 1.02 -9.46 4.19
N GLU A 72 1.71 -9.03 5.25
CA GLU A 72 1.06 -8.81 6.54
C GLU A 72 0.05 -7.68 6.49
N ALA A 73 0.39 -6.59 5.79
CA ALA A 73 -0.52 -5.46 5.65
C ALA A 73 -1.80 -5.87 4.92
N LYS A 74 -1.69 -6.69 3.86
CA LYS A 74 -2.85 -7.18 3.14
C LYS A 74 -3.72 -8.05 4.04
N LYS A 75 -3.09 -8.94 4.82
CA LYS A 75 -3.82 -9.82 5.74
C LYS A 75 -4.61 -9.01 6.76
N MET A 76 -4.01 -7.95 7.29
CA MET A 76 -4.71 -7.08 8.24
C MET A 76 -5.96 -6.46 7.63
N ILE A 77 -5.86 -5.96 6.39
CA ILE A 77 -7.01 -5.38 5.70
C ILE A 77 -8.08 -6.44 5.48
N MET A 78 -7.69 -7.62 5.00
CA MET A 78 -8.63 -8.69 4.74
C MET A 78 -9.36 -9.12 6.02
N ASP A 79 -8.64 -9.18 7.13
CA ASP A 79 -9.25 -9.51 8.43
C ASP A 79 -10.26 -8.45 8.85
N ILE A 80 -9.93 -7.17 8.68
CA ILE A 80 -10.82 -6.08 9.01
C ILE A 80 -12.08 -6.13 8.14
N LEU A 81 -11.91 -6.30 6.84
CA LEU A 81 -13.04 -6.37 5.91
C LEU A 81 -13.93 -7.58 6.19
N ASN A 82 -13.32 -8.73 6.49
CA ASN A 82 -14.08 -9.92 6.83
C ASN A 82 -14.88 -9.74 8.12
N PHE A 83 -14.30 -9.05 9.09
CA PHE A 83 -15.00 -8.76 10.35
C PHE A 83 -16.27 -7.93 10.10
N TYR A 84 -16.17 -6.91 9.26
CA TYR A 84 -17.32 -6.03 9.01
C TYR A 84 -18.31 -6.60 8.01
N ASN A 85 -17.88 -7.51 7.14
CA ASN A 85 -18.71 -8.04 6.06
C ASN A 85 -18.95 -9.53 6.16
N LYS A 86 -18.72 -10.13 7.33
CA LYS A 86 -18.83 -11.59 7.47
C LYS A 86 -20.23 -12.11 7.15
N ASP A 87 -21.26 -11.33 7.43
CA ASP A 87 -22.64 -11.75 7.14
C ASP A 87 -22.88 -11.82 5.63
N MET A 88 -22.19 -11.00 4.86
CA MET A 88 -22.27 -11.04 3.40
C MET A 88 -21.62 -12.29 2.84
N TYR A 89 -20.53 -12.73 3.46
CA TYR A 89 -19.79 -13.89 3.01
C TYR A 89 -20.43 -15.20 3.44
N ASN A 90 -21.26 -15.17 4.45
CA ASN A 90 -21.90 -16.37 5.02
C ASN A 90 -23.30 -16.61 4.49
N GLN A 91 -23.71 -15.91 3.47
CA GLN A 91 -25.05 -16.07 2.87
C GLN A 91 -25.11 -17.20 1.85
#